data_136c6ff810c4cdc7a38a793a760a0f25
#
_entry.id   136c6ff810c4cdc7a38a793a760a0f25
#
_cell.length_a   1.000
_cell.length_b   1.000
_cell.length_c   1.000
_cell.angle_alpha   90.00
_cell.angle_beta   90.00
_cell.angle_gamma   90.00
#
_symmetry.space_group_name_H-M   'P 1'
#
loop_
_entity.id
_entity.type
_entity.pdbx_description
1 polymer ?
#
loop_
_entity_poly.entity_id
_entity_poly.type
_entity_poly.pdbx_seq_one_letter_code
_entity_poly.pdbx_strand_id
1 'polypeptide(L)'
;MNVKPLRLLLLLGFVSRVLTATPSQSNSVTSHIPRERVASNAIASIGYSKRRHILEIEFVNGAVYRYFEVAPSVYRELISAESKARYYDTNIKGNYPSVRVRPRVKQEIR
;
A
#
# COMPACT_ATOMS: atom_id res chain seq x y z
N MET A 1 -28.24 41.29 33.79
CA MET A 1 -27.93 40.97 33.50
C MET A 1 -27.40 40.31 32.84
N ASN A 2 -27.33 40.19 32.79
CA ASN A 2 -26.75 39.67 32.27
C ASN A 2 -26.28 39.04 31.52
N VAL A 3 -26.06 38.92 31.35
CA VAL A 3 -25.53 38.40 30.76
C VAL A 3 -25.10 37.67 30.14
N LYS A 4 -24.89 37.49 30.01
CA LYS A 4 -24.34 36.84 29.55
C LYS A 4 -23.87 36.32 28.76
N PRO A 5 -23.89 36.33 28.86
CA PRO A 5 -23.27 35.84 28.15
C PRO A 5 -22.83 35.25 27.48
N LEU A 6 -22.63 35.16 27.62
CA LEU A 6 -22.08 34.57 27.12
C LEU A 6 -21.69 33.84 26.54
N ARG A 7 -21.77 33.83 26.68
CA ARG A 7 -21.26 33.18 26.25
C ARG A 7 -20.85 32.61 25.42
N LEU A 8 -20.73 32.58 25.38
CA LEU A 8 -20.28 32.04 24.71
C LEU A 8 -19.83 31.52 24.04
N LEU A 9 -19.61 31.59 24.16
CA LEU A 9 -19.05 31.05 23.65
C LEU A 9 -18.64 30.34 23.07
N LEU A 10 -18.53 30.36 23.24
CA LEU A 10 -18.05 29.64 22.85
C LEU A 10 -17.71 28.99 22.22
N LEU A 11 -17.70 29.07 22.31
CA LEU A 11 -17.31 28.41 21.88
C LEU A 11 -16.95 27.88 21.21
N LEU A 12 -16.77 28.05 21.22
CA LEU A 12 -16.33 27.54 20.69
C LEU A 12 -15.89 26.95 20.17
N GLY A 13 -15.69 26.96 20.22
CA GLY A 13 -15.12 26.35 19.90
C GLY A 13 -14.84 25.72 19.35
N PHE A 14 -14.72 25.59 19.42
CA PHE A 14 -14.31 24.81 18.96
C PHE A 14 -13.92 24.25 18.22
N VAL A 15 -13.71 24.37 18.12
CA VAL A 15 -13.32 23.88 17.64
C VAL A 15 -12.83 23.38 17.01
N SER A 16 -12.48 23.37 17.04
CA SER A 16 -11.91 22.83 16.63
C SER A 16 -11.44 22.13 16.14
N ARG A 17 -11.19 21.96 16.22
CA ARG A 17 -10.67 21.25 15.91
C ARG A 17 -10.28 20.64 15.16
N VAL A 18 -10.21 20.58 15.05
CA VAL A 18 -9.85 20.01 14.48
C VAL A 18 -9.44 19.50 13.80
N LEU A 19 -9.18 19.38 13.71
CA LEU A 19 -8.69 18.84 13.20
C LEU A 19 -8.23 18.28 12.57
N THR A 20 -7.83 18.15 12.52
CA THR A 20 -7.38 17.71 12.13
C THR A 20 -6.90 17.04 11.48
N ALA A 21 -6.60 16.64 11.31
CA ALA A 21 -6.08 16.08 10.82
C ALA A 21 -5.59 15.46 10.29
N THR A 22 -5.19 15.13 10.03
CA THR A 22 -4.67 14.56 9.64
C THR A 22 -4.27 14.02 8.89
N PRO A 23 -4.04 13.77 8.68
CA PRO A 23 -3.72 13.18 7.99
C PRO A 23 -3.01 12.76 7.22
N SER A 24 -2.62 12.88 7.06
CA SER A 24 -1.86 12.62 6.35
C SER A 24 -1.51 11.46 6.15
N GLN A 25 -1.99 10.92 6.22
CA GLN A 25 -1.67 9.81 6.14
C GLN A 25 -1.46 9.56 4.89
N SER A 26 -0.71 9.44 4.49
CA SER A 26 -0.40 9.23 3.26
C SER A 26 -1.06 8.09 2.73
N ASN A 27 -1.08 7.91 1.50
CA ASN A 27 -1.62 6.81 0.93
C ASN A 27 -0.71 5.68 0.85
N SER A 28 0.49 5.77 1.38
CA SER A 28 1.42 4.70 1.26
C SER A 28 1.06 3.61 2.24
N VAL A 29 1.41 2.39 1.92
CA VAL A 29 1.07 1.24 2.71
C VAL A 29 2.34 0.55 3.11
N THR A 30 2.41 0.08 4.33
CA THR A 30 3.55 -0.71 4.77
C THR A 30 3.19 -2.16 4.57
N SER A 31 4.07 -2.88 3.91
CA SER A 31 3.76 -4.24 3.56
C SER A 31 3.84 -5.19 4.74
N HIS A 32 2.88 -6.09 4.81
CA HIS A 32 2.93 -7.17 5.77
C HIS A 32 2.72 -8.49 5.02
N ILE A 33 2.82 -8.49 3.73
CA ILE A 33 2.68 -9.70 2.93
C ILE A 33 4.07 -10.27 2.69
N PRO A 34 4.33 -11.50 3.12
CA PRO A 34 5.65 -12.09 2.92
C PRO A 34 5.91 -12.27 1.43
N ARG A 35 7.13 -12.03 1.01
CA ARG A 35 7.51 -12.19 -0.37
C ARG A 35 8.65 -13.18 -0.47
N GLU A 36 8.68 -13.92 -1.57
CA GLU A 36 9.75 -14.85 -1.83
C GLU A 36 10.52 -14.42 -3.03
N ARG A 37 11.82 -14.61 -2.99
CA ARG A 37 12.66 -14.20 -4.10
C ARG A 37 12.41 -15.10 -5.28
N VAL A 38 12.50 -14.53 -6.46
CA VAL A 38 12.28 -15.30 -7.68
C VAL A 38 13.43 -15.02 -8.65
N ALA A 39 13.57 -15.90 -9.63
CA ALA A 39 14.60 -15.73 -10.63
C ALA A 39 13.98 -14.96 -11.79
N SER A 40 14.38 -13.72 -11.94
CA SER A 40 13.86 -12.87 -13.00
C SER A 40 14.79 -11.69 -13.17
N ASN A 41 14.86 -11.17 -14.38
CA ASN A 41 15.69 -10.00 -14.64
C ASN A 41 15.04 -8.73 -14.12
N ALA A 42 13.76 -8.70 -13.94
CA ALA A 42 13.05 -7.50 -13.56
C ALA A 42 12.41 -7.58 -12.19
N ILE A 43 12.03 -8.75 -11.77
CA ILE A 43 11.29 -8.94 -10.53
C ILE A 43 12.17 -9.60 -9.49
N ALA A 44 12.27 -8.99 -8.32
CA ALA A 44 13.13 -9.51 -7.26
C ALA A 44 12.38 -10.47 -6.33
N SER A 45 11.15 -10.15 -5.98
CA SER A 45 10.40 -11.02 -5.09
C SER A 45 8.91 -10.84 -5.30
N ILE A 46 8.13 -11.83 -4.92
CA ILE A 46 6.69 -11.83 -5.12
C ILE A 46 6.02 -12.36 -3.88
N GLY A 47 4.94 -11.73 -3.46
CA GLY A 47 4.13 -12.21 -2.36
C GLY A 47 2.67 -12.17 -2.75
N TYR A 48 1.85 -12.98 -2.09
CA TYR A 48 0.44 -13.01 -2.41
C TYR A 48 -0.38 -13.32 -1.17
N SER A 49 -1.43 -12.55 -0.96
CA SER A 49 -2.36 -12.79 0.12
C SER A 49 -3.59 -13.45 -0.47
N LYS A 50 -3.71 -14.77 -0.27
CA LYS A 50 -4.82 -15.49 -0.79
C LYS A 50 -6.12 -15.01 -0.21
N ARG A 51 -6.11 -14.63 1.04
CA ARG A 51 -7.32 -14.20 1.65
C ARG A 51 -7.81 -12.87 1.13
N ARG A 52 -6.93 -11.98 0.80
CA ARG A 52 -7.31 -10.67 0.36
C ARG A 52 -7.18 -10.46 -1.13
N HIS A 53 -6.67 -11.46 -1.85
CA HIS A 53 -6.45 -11.38 -3.30
C HIS A 53 -5.54 -10.21 -3.64
N ILE A 54 -4.49 -10.06 -2.87
CA ILE A 54 -3.53 -9.00 -3.10
C ILE A 54 -2.19 -9.58 -3.50
N LEU A 55 -1.67 -9.10 -4.61
CA LEU A 55 -0.38 -9.52 -5.11
C LEU A 55 0.61 -8.40 -4.86
N GLU A 56 1.79 -8.74 -4.34
CA GLU A 56 2.77 -7.72 -4.09
C GLU A 56 4.05 -8.08 -4.82
N ILE A 57 4.60 -7.16 -5.56
CA ILE A 57 5.79 -7.41 -6.37
C ILE A 57 6.87 -6.41 -6.06
N GLU A 58 8.06 -6.91 -5.77
CA GLU A 58 9.21 -6.06 -5.61
C GLU A 58 10.02 -6.18 -6.88
N PHE A 59 10.35 -5.07 -7.50
CA PHE A 59 11.15 -5.06 -8.70
C PHE A 59 12.62 -4.92 -8.36
N VAL A 60 13.49 -5.26 -9.30
CA VAL A 60 14.92 -5.24 -9.01
C VAL A 60 15.45 -3.86 -8.69
N ASN A 61 14.74 -2.80 -9.06
CA ASN A 61 15.16 -1.46 -8.71
C ASN A 61 14.71 -1.07 -7.31
N GLY A 62 14.08 -1.98 -6.57
CA GLY A 62 13.67 -1.71 -5.21
C GLY A 62 12.24 -1.26 -5.04
N ALA A 63 11.56 -0.90 -6.11
CA ALA A 63 10.19 -0.44 -6.00
C ALA A 63 9.28 -1.61 -5.69
N VAL A 64 8.31 -1.41 -4.82
CA VAL A 64 7.36 -2.44 -4.47
C VAL A 64 5.96 -1.93 -4.76
N TYR A 65 5.17 -2.73 -5.46
CA TYR A 65 3.81 -2.37 -5.76
C TYR A 65 2.86 -3.46 -5.31
N ARG A 66 1.67 -3.05 -4.91
CA ARG A 66 0.64 -3.97 -4.47
C ARG A 66 -0.51 -3.86 -5.44
N TYR A 67 -0.96 -5.01 -5.94
CA TYR A 67 -2.04 -5.07 -6.91
C TYR A 67 -3.25 -5.71 -6.26
N PHE A 68 -4.44 -5.10 -6.45
CA PHE A 68 -5.64 -5.56 -5.78
C PHE A 68 -6.54 -6.38 -6.70
N GLU A 69 -7.35 -7.20 -6.06
CA GLU A 69 -8.33 -8.00 -6.82
C GLU A 69 -7.67 -8.95 -7.79
N VAL A 70 -6.58 -9.56 -7.39
CA VAL A 70 -5.86 -10.49 -8.23
C VAL A 70 -6.27 -11.90 -7.84
N ALA A 71 -6.84 -12.64 -8.79
CA ALA A 71 -7.30 -13.99 -8.51
C ALA A 71 -6.12 -14.91 -8.22
N PRO A 72 -6.31 -15.94 -7.42
CA PRO A 72 -5.22 -16.87 -7.12
C PRO A 72 -4.61 -17.49 -8.37
N SER A 73 -5.41 -17.69 -9.43
CA SER A 73 -4.88 -18.29 -10.64
C SER A 73 -3.84 -17.40 -11.30
N VAL A 74 -4.03 -16.10 -11.21
CA VAL A 74 -3.07 -15.17 -11.81
C VAL A 74 -1.75 -15.26 -11.06
N TYR A 75 -1.81 -15.35 -9.73
CA TYR A 75 -0.60 -15.50 -8.95
C TYR A 75 0.11 -16.80 -9.31
N ARG A 76 -0.65 -17.88 -9.44
CA ARG A 76 -0.03 -19.17 -9.78
C ARG A 76 0.62 -19.12 -11.16
N GLU A 77 -0.02 -18.47 -12.11
CA GLU A 77 0.55 -18.37 -13.43
C GLU A 77 1.80 -17.52 -13.44
N LEU A 78 1.81 -16.46 -12.66
CA LEU A 78 2.98 -15.62 -12.58
C LEU A 78 4.15 -16.40 -11.99
N ILE A 79 3.91 -17.11 -10.90
CA ILE A 79 4.97 -17.85 -10.24
C ILE A 79 5.52 -18.96 -11.12
N SER A 80 4.70 -19.57 -11.92
CA SER A 80 5.16 -20.66 -12.77
C SER A 80 5.59 -20.22 -14.16
N ALA A 81 5.50 -18.93 -14.45
CA ALA A 81 5.87 -18.47 -15.77
C ALA A 81 7.36 -18.61 -16.00
N GLU A 82 7.71 -18.99 -17.21
CA GLU A 82 9.10 -19.12 -17.56
C GLU A 82 9.74 -17.76 -17.53
N SER A 83 9.07 -16.74 -18.03
CA SER A 83 9.52 -15.37 -17.90
C SER A 83 8.49 -14.63 -17.08
N LYS A 84 8.80 -14.39 -15.82
CA LYS A 84 7.88 -13.70 -14.96
C LYS A 84 7.72 -12.24 -15.36
N ALA A 85 8.80 -11.66 -15.87
CA ALA A 85 8.72 -10.28 -16.33
C ALA A 85 7.76 -10.16 -17.51
N ARG A 86 7.81 -11.12 -18.43
CA ARG A 86 6.92 -11.06 -19.56
C ARG A 86 5.48 -11.30 -19.16
N TYR A 87 5.25 -12.23 -18.24
CA TYR A 87 3.90 -12.47 -17.77
C TYR A 87 3.36 -11.23 -17.09
N TYR A 88 4.20 -10.56 -16.30
CA TYR A 88 3.80 -9.35 -15.64
C TYR A 88 3.42 -8.28 -16.65
N ASP A 89 4.27 -8.06 -17.63
CA ASP A 89 4.01 -7.01 -18.62
C ASP A 89 2.74 -7.28 -19.41
N THR A 90 2.47 -8.53 -19.72
CA THR A 90 1.34 -8.85 -20.55
C THR A 90 0.04 -8.94 -19.77
N ASN A 91 0.09 -9.46 -18.57
CA ASN A 91 -1.14 -9.80 -17.85
C ASN A 91 -1.43 -8.98 -16.62
N ILE A 92 -0.46 -8.33 -16.04
CA ILE A 92 -0.68 -7.65 -14.78
C ILE A 92 -0.57 -6.14 -14.91
N LYS A 93 0.49 -5.68 -15.54
CA LYS A 93 0.75 -4.27 -15.62
C LYS A 93 -0.41 -3.55 -16.27
N GLY A 94 -0.96 -2.58 -15.56
CA GLY A 94 -2.05 -1.80 -16.09
C GLY A 94 -3.42 -2.45 -16.04
N ASN A 95 -3.48 -3.71 -15.58
CA ASN A 95 -4.75 -4.41 -15.56
C ASN A 95 -5.40 -4.49 -14.20
N TYR A 96 -4.73 -4.04 -13.16
CA TYR A 96 -5.27 -4.12 -11.80
C TYR A 96 -5.03 -2.82 -11.08
N PRO A 97 -5.88 -2.45 -10.15
CA PRO A 97 -5.61 -1.28 -9.31
C PRO A 97 -4.35 -1.54 -8.52
N SER A 98 -3.51 -0.54 -8.34
CA SER A 98 -2.27 -0.76 -7.63
C SER A 98 -1.86 0.46 -6.83
N VAL A 99 -1.01 0.24 -5.83
CA VAL A 99 -0.43 1.32 -5.06
C VAL A 99 1.02 0.99 -4.81
N ARG A 100 1.83 2.03 -4.63
CA ARG A 100 3.21 1.85 -4.28
C ARG A 100 3.29 1.54 -2.80
N VAL A 101 4.12 0.58 -2.45
CA VAL A 101 4.27 0.19 -1.07
C VAL A 101 5.51 0.82 -0.50
N ARG A 102 5.38 1.44 0.68
CA ARG A 102 6.53 2.03 1.31
C ARG A 102 7.33 0.92 1.96
N PRO A 103 8.61 0.86 1.78
CA PRO A 103 9.42 -0.18 2.40
C PRO A 103 9.41 0.02 3.89
N ARG A 104 9.50 -1.05 4.64
CA ARG A 104 9.58 -0.97 6.06
C ARG A 104 10.91 -0.39 6.41
N VAL A 105 10.92 0.70 7.07
CA VAL A 105 12.14 1.35 7.43
C VAL A 105 12.73 0.71 8.62
N LYS A 106 14.01 0.27 8.56
CA LYS A 106 14.62 -0.30 9.65
C LYS A 106 14.96 0.79 10.54
N GLN A 107 14.56 0.80 11.71
CA GLN A 107 14.84 1.82 12.59
C GLN A 107 16.26 1.79 12.90
N GLU A 108 16.97 2.73 12.53
CA GLU A 108 18.30 2.79 12.82
C GLU A 108 18.52 3.28 14.08
N ILE A 109 19.00 2.68 14.96
CA ILE A 109 19.23 3.16 16.21
C ILE A 109 20.53 3.67 16.26
N ARG A 110 20.75 4.75 16.67
CA ARG A 110 22.01 5.28 16.69
C ARG A 110 22.47 5.51 17.90
#